data_ee288d0d54914d9e392d6e0e88f3bf0c
#
_entry.id   ee288d0d54914d9e392d6e0e88f3bf0c
#
_cell.length_a   1.000
_cell.length_b   1.000
_cell.length_c   1.000
_cell.angle_alpha   90.00
_cell.angle_beta   90.00
_cell.angle_gamma   90.00
#
_symmetry.space_group_name_H-M   'P 1'
#
loop_
_entity.id
_entity.type
_entity.pdbx_description
1 polymer ?
#
loop_
_entity_poly.entity_id
_entity_poly.type
_entity_poly.pdbx_seq_one_letter_code
_entity_poly.pdbx_strand_id
1 'polypeptide(L)'
;MQISKIIILALISFQLLTQLLVQAQAWTGGKGKGFVKLSAGSMSGSSYFEEDGNRRSGLYDSLALSNYTFDFSGTLMTLEAEYGINDELIFFSSMPLIVYTLTEKFVTDSIGNRPIRKQLSRTLLSWFGIGTRYRLYSGPLNATITGEFRLPAYTGIPNDPSEEFLGGGSKEGIIGLQIGIPFEKSWIELHGSLSLRDKNWNDRFFIHAETGFSSVEKTALKFFVDIQQPLGAQRDLPDFEIRKIYPAEFFTSAGASFTVNLPDGLTFEAMYNLRLLGTNAWSIGTVMLSAGYAF
;
A
#
# COMPACT_ATOMS: atom_id res chain seq x y z
N MET A 1 -14.25 21.57 43.68
CA MET A 1 -15.25 22.05 42.69
C MET A 1 -14.68 22.96 41.58
N GLN A 2 -13.49 23.56 41.73
CA GLN A 2 -12.87 24.40 40.67
C GLN A 2 -12.11 23.60 39.62
N ILE A 3 -11.47 22.47 39.97
CA ILE A 3 -10.65 21.65 39.04
C ILE A 3 -11.50 20.99 37.95
N SER A 4 -12.71 20.55 38.29
CA SER A 4 -13.62 19.93 37.28
C SER A 4 -14.11 20.93 36.20
N LYS A 5 -14.27 22.21 36.55
CA LYS A 5 -14.65 23.24 35.59
C LYS A 5 -13.52 23.60 34.63
N ILE A 6 -12.28 23.57 35.12
CA ILE A 6 -11.07 23.81 34.28
C ILE A 6 -10.88 22.67 33.30
N ILE A 7 -11.08 21.43 33.73
CA ILE A 7 -10.99 20.24 32.83
C ILE A 7 -12.09 20.26 31.78
N ILE A 8 -13.32 20.63 32.14
CA ILE A 8 -14.44 20.75 31.21
C ILE A 8 -14.21 21.91 30.23
N LEU A 9 -13.72 23.06 30.69
CA LEU A 9 -13.38 24.17 29.79
C LEU A 9 -12.24 23.85 28.87
N ALA A 10 -11.20 23.14 29.34
CA ALA A 10 -10.11 22.65 28.52
C ALA A 10 -10.58 21.62 27.45
N LEU A 11 -11.50 20.73 27.79
CA LEU A 11 -12.09 19.77 26.86
C LEU A 11 -12.99 20.46 25.84
N ILE A 12 -13.74 21.50 26.21
CA ILE A 12 -14.59 22.28 25.28
C ILE A 12 -13.73 23.14 24.34
N SER A 13 -12.68 23.77 24.86
CA SER A 13 -11.71 24.54 24.07
C SER A 13 -10.94 23.62 23.09
N PHE A 14 -10.67 22.40 23.50
CA PHE A 14 -10.05 21.37 22.68
C PHE A 14 -10.95 20.95 21.50
N GLN A 15 -12.26 20.89 21.68
CA GLN A 15 -13.21 20.57 20.61
C GLN A 15 -13.38 21.68 19.56
N LEU A 16 -13.15 22.95 19.91
CA LEU A 16 -13.29 24.08 19.00
C LEU A 16 -12.06 24.33 18.13
N LEU A 17 -10.88 23.86 18.56
CA LEU A 17 -9.61 24.00 17.82
C LEU A 17 -9.35 22.86 16.82
N THR A 18 -10.15 21.79 16.84
CA THR A 18 -9.93 20.59 16.03
C THR A 18 -10.48 20.68 14.60
N GLN A 19 -10.96 21.83 14.13
CA GLN A 19 -11.59 21.94 12.80
C GLN A 19 -10.64 22.22 11.63
N LEU A 20 -9.32 22.35 11.87
CA LEU A 20 -8.32 22.51 10.82
C LEU A 20 -7.50 21.22 10.68
N LEU A 21 -8.11 20.18 10.15
CA LEU A 21 -7.55 18.83 10.18
C LEU A 21 -6.85 18.48 8.89
N VAL A 22 -5.59 18.12 9.03
CA VAL A 22 -4.93 17.19 8.10
C VAL A 22 -5.77 15.93 8.06
N GLN A 23 -6.32 15.59 6.89
CA GLN A 23 -7.23 14.46 6.76
C GLN A 23 -6.45 13.14 6.82
N ALA A 24 -6.50 12.47 7.96
CA ALA A 24 -6.24 11.03 8.01
C ALA A 24 -7.38 10.31 7.26
N GLN A 25 -7.09 9.15 6.67
CA GLN A 25 -8.06 8.40 5.84
C GLN A 25 -9.32 7.95 6.61
N ALA A 26 -9.25 7.90 7.95
CA ALA A 26 -10.40 7.59 8.78
C ALA A 26 -11.49 8.67 8.79
N TRP A 27 -11.23 9.85 8.22
CA TRP A 27 -12.19 10.95 8.18
C TRP A 27 -12.84 11.08 6.81
N THR A 28 -14.14 11.06 6.81
CA THR A 28 -14.94 11.29 5.60
C THR A 28 -15.02 12.78 5.29
N GLY A 29 -14.82 13.15 4.04
CA GLY A 29 -14.80 14.55 3.58
C GLY A 29 -16.13 15.30 3.67
N GLY A 30 -17.25 14.58 3.96
CA GLY A 30 -18.60 15.14 4.04
C GLY A 30 -19.32 15.20 2.69
N LYS A 31 -20.64 15.49 2.74
CA LYS A 31 -21.51 15.52 1.56
C LYS A 31 -21.02 16.51 0.50
N GLY A 32 -20.93 16.03 -0.74
CA GLY A 32 -20.63 16.86 -1.91
C GLY A 32 -19.15 17.25 -2.01
N LYS A 33 -18.29 16.80 -1.09
CA LYS A 33 -16.84 17.02 -1.18
C LYS A 33 -16.19 15.89 -1.92
N GLY A 34 -15.23 16.24 -2.78
CA GLY A 34 -14.47 15.28 -3.55
C GLY A 34 -12.96 15.49 -3.39
N PHE A 35 -12.23 14.45 -3.73
CA PHE A 35 -10.77 14.47 -3.77
C PHE A 35 -10.27 13.63 -4.93
N VAL A 36 -9.30 14.13 -5.67
CA VAL A 36 -8.61 13.40 -6.73
C VAL A 36 -7.12 13.49 -6.47
N LYS A 37 -6.42 12.34 -6.54
CA LYS A 37 -4.97 12.27 -6.33
C LYS A 37 -4.32 11.50 -7.47
N LEU A 38 -3.27 12.09 -8.03
CA LEU A 38 -2.33 11.43 -8.93
C LEU A 38 -1.01 11.23 -8.19
N SER A 39 -0.55 10.00 -8.16
CA SER A 39 0.73 9.62 -7.58
C SER A 39 1.63 9.03 -8.66
N ALA A 40 2.92 9.32 -8.60
CA ALA A 40 3.93 8.71 -9.45
C ALA A 40 5.19 8.44 -8.63
N GLY A 41 5.82 7.29 -8.85
CA GLY A 41 6.99 6.93 -8.08
C GLY A 41 7.81 5.83 -8.73
N SER A 42 8.98 5.58 -8.16
CA SER A 42 9.85 4.48 -8.56
C SER A 42 9.91 3.41 -7.48
N MET A 43 9.99 2.18 -7.92
CA MET A 43 10.21 0.99 -7.10
C MET A 43 11.50 0.33 -7.54
N SER A 44 12.27 -0.17 -6.59
CA SER A 44 13.47 -0.94 -6.91
C SER A 44 13.78 -1.97 -5.84
N GLY A 45 14.38 -3.09 -6.24
CA GLY A 45 14.83 -4.13 -5.34
C GLY A 45 15.73 -5.13 -6.05
N SER A 46 16.73 -5.63 -5.32
CA SER A 46 17.69 -6.63 -5.83
C SER A 46 17.76 -7.86 -4.92
N SER A 47 16.81 -8.01 -4.03
CA SER A 47 16.79 -9.12 -3.07
C SER A 47 15.36 -9.59 -2.79
N TYR A 48 15.27 -10.80 -2.30
CA TYR A 48 14.06 -11.53 -2.02
C TYR A 48 14.12 -12.13 -0.61
N PHE A 49 13.01 -12.14 0.10
CA PHE A 49 12.88 -12.86 1.36
C PHE A 49 12.37 -14.28 1.06
N GLU A 50 13.18 -15.28 1.38
CA GLU A 50 12.81 -16.68 1.19
C GLU A 50 11.79 -17.16 2.22
N GLU A 51 11.39 -18.42 2.13
CA GLU A 51 10.42 -19.05 3.04
C GLU A 51 10.90 -19.03 4.51
N ASP A 52 12.21 -19.08 4.73
CA ASP A 52 12.85 -18.99 6.05
C ASP A 52 12.97 -17.56 6.59
N GLY A 53 12.51 -16.56 5.84
CA GLY A 53 12.61 -15.14 6.17
C GLY A 53 13.98 -14.52 5.91
N ASN A 54 14.95 -15.31 5.43
CA ASN A 54 16.26 -14.79 5.11
C ASN A 54 16.23 -13.98 3.80
N ARG A 55 16.88 -12.82 3.83
CA ARG A 55 17.01 -11.96 2.65
C ARG A 55 18.20 -12.40 1.80
N ARG A 56 17.96 -12.72 0.54
CA ARG A 56 19.01 -13.12 -0.41
C ARG A 56 18.99 -12.23 -1.66
N SER A 57 20.19 -11.93 -2.15
CA SER A 57 20.38 -11.15 -3.38
C SER A 57 20.33 -11.99 -4.66
N GLY A 58 20.04 -13.28 -4.55
CA GLY A 58 19.87 -14.21 -5.68
C GLY A 58 19.11 -15.44 -5.25
N LEU A 59 18.47 -16.11 -6.20
CA LEU A 59 17.86 -17.41 -6.00
C LEU A 59 18.92 -18.47 -6.30
N TYR A 60 19.18 -19.35 -5.35
CA TYR A 60 19.98 -20.54 -5.58
C TYR A 60 19.05 -21.66 -6.02
N ASP A 61 19.19 -22.08 -7.26
CA ASP A 61 18.62 -23.34 -7.69
C ASP A 61 19.54 -24.45 -7.21
N SER A 62 19.06 -25.29 -6.30
CA SER A 62 19.79 -26.45 -5.79
C SER A 62 20.07 -27.50 -6.87
N LEU A 63 19.40 -27.42 -8.02
CA LEU A 63 19.53 -28.34 -9.12
C LEU A 63 20.38 -27.78 -10.28
N ALA A 64 20.51 -26.46 -10.38
CA ALA A 64 21.35 -25.81 -11.37
C ALA A 64 22.57 -25.21 -10.68
N LEU A 65 23.77 -25.55 -11.14
CA LEU A 65 25.06 -25.01 -10.70
C LEU A 65 25.24 -23.51 -11.05
N SER A 66 24.16 -22.73 -11.10
CA SER A 66 24.16 -21.35 -11.54
C SER A 66 23.69 -20.39 -10.46
N ASN A 67 24.50 -19.40 -10.15
CA ASN A 67 24.08 -18.24 -9.35
C ASN A 67 23.13 -17.39 -10.20
N TYR A 68 21.91 -17.23 -9.74
CA TYR A 68 20.91 -16.42 -10.37
C TYR A 68 20.70 -15.13 -9.57
N THR A 69 20.95 -13.99 -10.18
CA THR A 69 20.68 -12.68 -9.58
C THR A 69 19.64 -11.94 -10.40
N PHE A 70 18.83 -11.13 -9.75
CA PHE A 70 17.84 -10.30 -10.43
C PHE A 70 17.83 -8.89 -9.85
N ASP A 71 17.53 -7.93 -10.70
CA ASP A 71 17.28 -6.56 -10.35
C ASP A 71 15.87 -6.20 -10.86
N PHE A 72 15.02 -5.72 -9.96
CA PHE A 72 13.73 -5.17 -10.26
C PHE A 72 13.80 -3.65 -10.23
N SER A 73 13.27 -3.00 -11.24
CA SER A 73 13.01 -1.56 -11.23
C SER A 73 11.68 -1.29 -11.91
N GLY A 74 10.91 -0.37 -11.35
CA GLY A 74 9.61 -0.03 -11.92
C GLY A 74 9.18 1.38 -11.58
N THR A 75 8.23 1.89 -12.34
CA THR A 75 7.49 3.12 -12.06
C THR A 75 6.05 2.74 -11.77
N LEU A 76 5.55 3.20 -10.65
CA LEU A 76 4.15 3.09 -10.26
C LEU A 76 3.49 4.45 -10.45
N MET A 77 2.35 4.47 -11.12
CA MET A 77 1.45 5.62 -11.17
C MET A 77 0.10 5.19 -10.64
N THR A 78 -0.54 6.01 -9.81
CA THR A 78 -1.87 5.68 -9.27
C THR A 78 -2.77 6.90 -9.41
N LEU A 79 -3.95 6.69 -9.97
CA LEU A 79 -5.04 7.65 -9.94
C LEU A 79 -6.06 7.19 -8.89
N GLU A 80 -6.36 8.07 -7.95
CA GLU A 80 -7.35 7.85 -6.90
C GLU A 80 -8.39 8.97 -6.93
N ALA A 81 -9.64 8.62 -6.70
CA ALA A 81 -10.72 9.59 -6.60
C ALA A 81 -11.67 9.18 -5.47
N GLU A 82 -12.16 10.18 -4.74
CA GLU A 82 -13.14 10.01 -3.67
C GLU A 82 -14.25 11.06 -3.80
N TYR A 83 -15.49 10.68 -3.41
CA TYR A 83 -16.62 11.58 -3.38
C TYR A 83 -17.57 11.25 -2.24
N GLY A 84 -17.88 12.25 -1.41
CA GLY A 84 -18.84 12.16 -0.31
C GLY A 84 -20.29 12.20 -0.79
N ILE A 85 -20.97 11.07 -0.70
CA ILE A 85 -22.39 10.94 -1.01
C ILE A 85 -23.23 11.66 0.05
N ASN A 86 -22.88 11.44 1.30
CA ASN A 86 -23.40 12.14 2.47
C ASN A 86 -22.27 12.27 3.53
N ASP A 87 -22.60 12.72 4.74
CA ASP A 87 -21.59 12.95 5.78
C ASP A 87 -20.98 11.65 6.33
N GLU A 88 -21.62 10.51 6.13
CA GLU A 88 -21.17 9.21 6.61
C GLU A 88 -20.58 8.35 5.48
N LEU A 89 -21.01 8.53 4.23
CA LEU A 89 -20.71 7.63 3.11
C LEU A 89 -19.86 8.30 2.05
N ILE A 90 -18.68 7.75 1.81
CA ILE A 90 -17.81 8.08 0.69
C ILE A 90 -17.81 6.93 -0.32
N PHE A 91 -17.88 7.28 -1.58
CA PHE A 91 -17.51 6.41 -2.70
C PHE A 91 -16.06 6.72 -3.11
N PHE A 92 -15.28 5.69 -3.40
CA PHE A 92 -13.92 5.87 -3.91
C PHE A 92 -13.58 4.91 -5.05
N SER A 93 -12.56 5.30 -5.83
CA SER A 93 -11.98 4.46 -6.87
C SER A 93 -10.46 4.58 -6.88
N SER A 94 -9.78 3.54 -7.33
CA SER A 94 -8.33 3.50 -7.48
C SER A 94 -7.92 2.76 -8.75
N MET A 95 -6.87 3.26 -9.42
CA MET A 95 -6.39 2.71 -10.68
C MET A 95 -4.86 2.82 -10.75
N PRO A 96 -4.11 1.80 -10.33
CA PRO A 96 -2.67 1.76 -10.45
C PRO A 96 -2.21 1.30 -11.84
N LEU A 97 -1.30 2.07 -12.43
CA LEU A 97 -0.55 1.75 -13.64
C LEU A 97 0.90 1.47 -13.27
N ILE A 98 1.42 0.34 -13.67
CA ILE A 98 2.81 -0.06 -13.39
C ILE A 98 3.56 -0.21 -14.70
N VAL A 99 4.72 0.44 -14.76
CA VAL A 99 5.74 0.24 -15.78
C VAL A 99 6.95 -0.35 -15.09
N TYR A 100 7.34 -1.56 -15.44
CA TYR A 100 8.47 -2.20 -14.77
C TYR A 100 9.45 -2.82 -15.75
N THR A 101 10.68 -2.99 -15.25
CA THR A 101 11.75 -3.74 -15.89
C THR A 101 12.32 -4.72 -14.88
N LEU A 102 12.26 -6.00 -15.21
CA LEU A 102 12.94 -7.05 -14.49
C LEU A 102 14.18 -7.46 -15.27
N THR A 103 15.34 -7.39 -14.64
CA THR A 103 16.60 -7.84 -15.22
C THR A 103 17.07 -9.08 -14.48
N GLU A 104 17.15 -10.19 -15.17
CA GLU A 104 17.65 -11.46 -14.70
C GLU A 104 19.08 -11.68 -15.22
N LYS A 105 20.01 -12.00 -14.33
CA LYS A 105 21.38 -12.34 -14.68
C LYS A 105 21.67 -13.77 -14.23
N PHE A 106 21.98 -14.65 -15.17
CA PHE A 106 22.44 -15.99 -14.89
C PHE A 106 23.96 -15.99 -14.90
N VAL A 107 24.58 -16.37 -13.80
CA VAL A 107 26.02 -16.62 -13.74
C VAL A 107 26.19 -18.14 -13.73
N THR A 108 26.55 -18.70 -14.86
CA THR A 108 26.96 -20.10 -14.93
C THR A 108 28.40 -20.20 -14.46
N ASP A 109 28.62 -20.86 -13.33
CA ASP A 109 29.95 -21.29 -12.91
C ASP A 109 30.36 -22.51 -13.73
N SER A 110 31.39 -22.37 -14.43
CA SER A 110 32.28 -23.30 -15.09
C SER A 110 32.28 -23.24 -16.62
N ILE A 111 33.47 -22.99 -17.12
CA ILE A 111 33.90 -23.17 -18.51
C ILE A 111 33.29 -22.14 -19.50
N GLY A 112 33.71 -20.88 -19.35
CA GLY A 112 33.70 -19.93 -20.49
C GLY A 112 32.32 -19.41 -20.93
N ASN A 113 31.26 -19.65 -20.19
CA ASN A 113 29.94 -19.18 -20.54
C ASN A 113 29.74 -17.73 -20.13
N ARG A 114 29.40 -16.88 -21.10
CA ARG A 114 29.03 -15.50 -20.87
C ARG A 114 27.75 -15.43 -20.03
N PRO A 115 27.65 -14.51 -19.06
CA PRO A 115 26.42 -14.34 -18.30
C PRO A 115 25.27 -14.01 -19.26
N ILE A 116 24.22 -14.82 -19.21
CA ILE A 116 23.01 -14.55 -19.97
C ILE A 116 22.22 -13.50 -19.18
N ARG A 117 22.01 -12.35 -19.78
CA ARG A 117 21.18 -11.30 -19.24
C ARG A 117 19.85 -11.32 -19.98
N LYS A 118 18.77 -11.62 -19.26
CA LYS A 118 17.40 -11.50 -19.77
C LYS A 118 16.75 -10.27 -19.16
N GLN A 119 16.20 -9.42 -20.00
CA GLN A 119 15.48 -8.23 -19.57
C GLN A 119 14.04 -8.33 -20.05
N LEU A 120 13.12 -8.18 -19.13
CA LEU A 120 11.69 -8.12 -19.39
C LEU A 120 11.19 -6.73 -18.98
N SER A 121 10.58 -6.00 -19.91
CA SER A 121 9.95 -4.71 -19.66
C SER A 121 8.49 -4.77 -20.02
N ARG A 122 7.62 -4.28 -19.16
CA ARG A 122 6.17 -4.25 -19.40
C ARG A 122 5.54 -2.98 -18.85
N THR A 123 4.44 -2.58 -19.48
CA THR A 123 3.55 -1.51 -19.02
C THR A 123 2.16 -2.10 -18.87
N LEU A 124 1.61 -2.07 -17.68
CA LEU A 124 0.34 -2.73 -17.38
C LEU A 124 -0.50 -1.86 -16.45
N LEU A 125 -1.78 -1.74 -16.77
CA LEU A 125 -2.80 -1.32 -15.83
C LEU A 125 -3.08 -2.51 -14.91
N SER A 126 -2.87 -2.33 -13.60
CA SER A 126 -2.91 -3.42 -12.63
C SER A 126 -4.34 -3.90 -12.36
N TRP A 127 -5.16 -3.02 -11.83
CA TRP A 127 -6.57 -3.30 -11.56
C TRP A 127 -7.38 -2.00 -11.62
N PHE A 128 -8.68 -2.15 -11.61
CA PHE A 128 -9.62 -1.08 -11.33
C PHE A 128 -10.34 -1.40 -10.03
N GLY A 129 -10.15 -0.56 -9.01
CA GLY A 129 -10.78 -0.66 -7.71
C GLY A 129 -11.93 0.32 -7.56
N ILE A 130 -13.03 -0.14 -7.02
CA ILE A 130 -14.17 0.68 -6.59
C ILE A 130 -14.58 0.26 -5.19
N GLY A 131 -14.97 1.23 -4.39
CA GLY A 131 -15.34 0.92 -3.01
C GLY A 131 -16.17 2.01 -2.34
N THR A 132 -16.54 1.71 -1.14
CA THR A 132 -17.24 2.63 -0.24
C THR A 132 -16.60 2.62 1.14
N ARG A 133 -16.64 3.77 1.78
CA ARG A 133 -16.24 3.94 3.18
C ARG A 133 -17.43 4.53 3.93
N TYR A 134 -17.86 3.84 4.99
CA TYR A 134 -18.98 4.25 5.80
C TYR A 134 -18.51 4.56 7.22
N ARG A 135 -18.81 5.77 7.72
CA ARG A 135 -18.49 6.20 9.08
C ARG A 135 -19.44 5.53 10.07
N LEU A 136 -18.89 4.69 10.93
CA LEU A 136 -19.61 4.01 12.00
C LEU A 136 -19.74 4.90 13.23
N TYR A 137 -18.71 5.70 13.51
CA TYR A 137 -18.63 6.53 14.70
C TYR A 137 -17.76 7.77 14.45
N SER A 138 -18.17 8.90 15.04
CA SER A 138 -17.40 10.15 15.03
C SER A 138 -17.47 10.78 16.42
N GLY A 139 -16.32 11.05 17.03
CA GLY A 139 -16.19 11.58 18.38
C GLY A 139 -14.72 11.70 18.80
N PRO A 140 -14.36 11.29 20.02
CA PRO A 140 -12.96 11.23 20.46
C PRO A 140 -12.07 10.32 19.62
N LEU A 141 -12.70 9.37 18.92
CA LEU A 141 -12.12 8.57 17.85
C LEU A 141 -13.06 8.58 16.65
N ASN A 142 -12.54 8.28 15.47
CA ASN A 142 -13.32 8.04 14.27
C ASN A 142 -13.19 6.57 13.89
N ALA A 143 -14.31 5.94 13.58
CA ALA A 143 -14.32 4.56 13.10
C ALA A 143 -15.09 4.46 11.78
N THR A 144 -14.48 3.82 10.79
CA THR A 144 -15.08 3.62 9.47
C THR A 144 -14.95 2.16 9.04
N ILE A 145 -15.96 1.65 8.38
CA ILE A 145 -15.89 0.39 7.65
C ILE A 145 -15.69 0.66 6.17
N THR A 146 -14.84 -0.14 5.53
CA THR A 146 -14.52 -0.01 4.12
C THR A 146 -14.88 -1.29 3.41
N GLY A 147 -15.50 -1.18 2.24
CA GLY A 147 -15.69 -2.26 1.30
C GLY A 147 -15.12 -1.86 -0.05
N GLU A 148 -14.27 -2.70 -0.65
CA GLU A 148 -13.66 -2.45 -1.96
C GLU A 148 -13.75 -3.71 -2.81
N PHE A 149 -13.94 -3.53 -4.10
CA PHE A 149 -13.87 -4.59 -5.09
C PHE A 149 -12.88 -4.20 -6.18
N ARG A 150 -11.91 -5.08 -6.44
CA ARG A 150 -10.87 -4.90 -7.46
C ARG A 150 -11.07 -5.87 -8.60
N LEU A 151 -11.11 -5.33 -9.80
CA LEU A 151 -11.13 -6.08 -11.04
C LEU A 151 -9.77 -6.00 -11.69
N PRO A 152 -9.15 -7.13 -12.06
CA PRO A 152 -7.91 -7.11 -12.81
C PRO A 152 -8.14 -6.47 -14.18
N ALA A 153 -7.27 -5.56 -14.56
CA ALA A 153 -7.31 -4.95 -15.87
C ALA A 153 -6.59 -5.79 -16.95
N TYR A 154 -5.94 -6.86 -16.54
CA TYR A 154 -5.29 -7.81 -17.42
C TYR A 154 -5.53 -9.25 -16.92
N THR A 155 -5.47 -10.20 -17.85
CA THR A 155 -5.42 -11.62 -17.49
C THR A 155 -3.96 -11.98 -17.27
N GLY A 156 -3.59 -12.25 -16.01
CA GLY A 156 -2.21 -12.59 -15.64
C GLY A 156 -1.67 -13.70 -16.53
N ILE A 157 -0.43 -13.53 -16.98
CA ILE A 157 0.29 -14.60 -17.66
C ILE A 157 0.87 -15.47 -16.55
N PRO A 158 0.52 -16.74 -16.45
CA PRO A 158 1.16 -17.66 -15.52
C PRO A 158 2.69 -17.54 -15.66
N ASN A 159 3.41 -17.49 -14.58
CA ASN A 159 4.88 -17.35 -14.52
C ASN A 159 5.45 -15.94 -14.78
N ASP A 160 4.68 -14.88 -14.74
CA ASP A 160 5.21 -13.53 -14.75
C ASP A 160 5.49 -13.04 -13.32
N PRO A 161 6.77 -12.76 -12.94
CA PRO A 161 7.10 -12.29 -11.61
C PRO A 161 6.48 -10.94 -11.25
N SER A 162 5.93 -10.23 -12.23
CA SER A 162 5.17 -9.00 -12.01
C SER A 162 3.77 -9.24 -11.47
N GLU A 163 3.26 -10.45 -11.49
CA GLU A 163 1.91 -10.76 -11.01
C GLU A 163 1.75 -10.44 -9.52
N GLU A 164 2.81 -10.59 -8.74
CA GLU A 164 2.86 -10.18 -7.34
C GLU A 164 2.53 -8.70 -7.16
N PHE A 165 3.12 -7.83 -7.96
CA PHE A 165 2.90 -6.38 -7.92
C PHE A 165 1.59 -5.94 -8.56
N LEU A 166 1.08 -6.75 -9.47
CA LEU A 166 -0.09 -6.45 -10.28
C LEU A 166 -1.39 -7.04 -9.71
N GLY A 167 -1.33 -7.62 -8.51
CA GLY A 167 -2.48 -8.27 -7.91
C GLY A 167 -2.79 -9.66 -8.49
N GLY A 168 -1.84 -10.26 -9.24
CA GLY A 168 -1.95 -11.63 -9.77
C GLY A 168 -3.05 -11.84 -10.80
N GLY A 169 -3.59 -10.77 -11.40
CA GLY A 169 -4.74 -10.86 -12.31
C GLY A 169 -5.99 -11.45 -11.64
N SER A 170 -6.06 -11.47 -10.32
CA SER A 170 -7.20 -11.98 -9.55
C SER A 170 -8.26 -10.91 -9.33
N LYS A 171 -9.51 -11.33 -9.23
CA LYS A 171 -10.56 -10.50 -8.63
C LYS A 171 -10.37 -10.52 -7.12
N GLU A 172 -10.63 -9.38 -6.49
CA GLU A 172 -10.37 -9.22 -5.07
C GLU A 172 -11.54 -8.49 -4.42
N GLY A 173 -12.11 -9.07 -3.36
CA GLY A 173 -13.09 -8.42 -2.49
C GLY A 173 -12.43 -8.09 -1.16
N ILE A 174 -12.48 -6.82 -0.74
CA ILE A 174 -11.81 -6.34 0.47
C ILE A 174 -12.86 -5.77 1.41
N ILE A 175 -12.76 -6.16 2.68
CA ILE A 175 -13.49 -5.53 3.76
C ILE A 175 -12.50 -5.07 4.83
N GLY A 176 -12.67 -3.86 5.35
CA GLY A 176 -11.75 -3.29 6.32
C GLY A 176 -12.44 -2.46 7.38
N LEU A 177 -11.74 -2.29 8.49
CA LEU A 177 -12.10 -1.39 9.59
C LEU A 177 -10.94 -0.42 9.82
N GLN A 178 -11.24 0.85 9.84
CA GLN A 178 -10.31 1.93 10.16
C GLN A 178 -10.71 2.61 11.45
N ILE A 179 -9.72 2.89 12.30
CA ILE A 179 -9.89 3.64 13.55
C ILE A 179 -8.85 4.74 13.57
N GLY A 180 -9.29 6.00 13.68
CA GLY A 180 -8.43 7.17 13.79
C GLY A 180 -8.67 7.90 15.10
N ILE A 181 -7.61 8.24 15.80
CA ILE A 181 -7.63 9.01 17.05
C ILE A 181 -6.91 10.34 16.79
N PRO A 182 -7.66 11.48 16.73
CA PRO A 182 -7.06 12.79 16.57
C PRO A 182 -6.55 13.32 17.90
N PHE A 183 -5.40 13.99 17.86
CA PHE A 183 -4.86 14.84 18.90
C PHE A 183 -4.72 16.26 18.35
N GLU A 184 -4.33 17.21 19.18
CA GLU A 184 -4.25 18.63 18.79
C GLU A 184 -3.39 18.89 17.54
N LYS A 185 -2.21 18.24 17.45
CA LYS A 185 -1.27 18.40 16.33
C LYS A 185 -0.78 17.08 15.78
N SER A 186 -1.41 16.00 16.18
CA SER A 186 -1.02 14.65 15.75
C SER A 186 -2.23 13.75 15.63
N TRP A 187 -2.04 12.59 15.07
CA TRP A 187 -3.06 11.53 15.02
C TRP A 187 -2.40 10.17 15.03
N ILE A 188 -3.18 9.18 15.40
CA ILE A 188 -2.87 7.78 15.22
C ILE A 188 -4.00 7.17 14.42
N GLU A 189 -3.65 6.34 13.44
CA GLU A 189 -4.61 5.57 12.65
C GLU A 189 -4.21 4.12 12.61
N LEU A 190 -5.20 3.24 12.70
CA LEU A 190 -5.09 1.82 12.53
C LEU A 190 -6.13 1.36 11.52
N HIS A 191 -5.71 0.64 10.49
CA HIS A 191 -6.56 0.01 9.51
C HIS A 191 -6.26 -1.48 9.45
N GLY A 192 -7.29 -2.31 9.62
CA GLY A 192 -7.22 -3.75 9.39
C GLY A 192 -8.15 -4.14 8.26
N SER A 193 -7.72 -4.98 7.33
CA SER A 193 -8.57 -5.45 6.24
C SER A 193 -8.32 -6.91 5.90
N LEU A 194 -9.40 -7.56 5.45
CA LEU A 194 -9.42 -8.92 4.90
C LEU A 194 -9.65 -8.81 3.40
N SER A 195 -8.79 -9.45 2.62
CA SER A 195 -8.90 -9.55 1.18
C SER A 195 -9.14 -10.98 0.77
N LEU A 196 -10.23 -11.21 0.07
CA LEU A 196 -10.63 -12.49 -0.52
C LEU A 196 -10.29 -12.47 -2.00
N ARG A 197 -9.56 -13.49 -2.48
CA ARG A 197 -8.97 -13.53 -3.82
C ARG A 197 -9.40 -14.79 -4.57
N ASP A 198 -9.61 -14.66 -5.89
CA ASP A 198 -9.86 -15.80 -6.78
C ASP A 198 -8.55 -16.40 -7.34
N LYS A 199 -8.64 -17.38 -8.25
CA LYS A 199 -7.55 -17.99 -9.02
C LYS A 199 -6.41 -18.61 -8.21
N ASN A 200 -6.70 -19.30 -7.13
CA ASN A 200 -5.71 -19.96 -6.28
C ASN A 200 -4.72 -19.03 -5.55
N TRP A 201 -4.93 -17.74 -5.55
CA TRP A 201 -4.19 -16.84 -4.68
C TRP A 201 -4.66 -17.00 -3.23
N ASN A 202 -3.73 -16.91 -2.28
CA ASN A 202 -4.10 -16.91 -0.88
C ASN A 202 -4.90 -15.64 -0.55
N ASP A 203 -5.96 -15.80 0.21
CA ASP A 203 -6.58 -14.69 0.90
C ASP A 203 -5.56 -14.06 1.84
N ARG A 204 -5.71 -12.81 2.18
CA ARG A 204 -4.73 -12.10 3.01
C ARG A 204 -5.38 -11.17 4.00
N PHE A 205 -4.73 -11.02 5.11
CA PHE A 205 -5.00 -9.99 6.10
C PHE A 205 -3.96 -8.89 5.98
N PHE A 206 -4.41 -7.64 6.02
CA PHE A 206 -3.54 -6.46 5.93
C PHE A 206 -3.78 -5.57 7.13
N ILE A 207 -2.69 -5.09 7.74
CA ILE A 207 -2.70 -4.10 8.80
C ILE A 207 -1.87 -2.89 8.33
N HIS A 208 -2.42 -1.71 8.48
CA HIS A 208 -1.72 -0.45 8.36
C HIS A 208 -1.83 0.30 9.69
N ALA A 209 -0.71 0.74 10.23
CA ALA A 209 -0.66 1.60 11.40
C ALA A 209 0.11 2.87 11.04
N GLU A 210 -0.50 4.03 11.32
CA GLU A 210 0.06 5.34 10.97
C GLU A 210 0.05 6.25 12.19
N THR A 211 1.07 7.07 12.33
CA THR A 211 1.06 8.24 13.19
C THR A 211 1.53 9.45 12.40
N GLY A 212 0.89 10.59 12.60
CA GLY A 212 1.23 11.81 11.91
C GLY A 212 1.30 13.01 12.85
N PHE A 213 2.06 14.00 12.41
CA PHE A 213 2.26 15.27 13.13
C PHE A 213 2.07 16.42 12.16
N SER A 214 1.27 17.40 12.57
CA SER A 214 1.11 18.68 11.88
C SER A 214 1.79 19.77 12.70
N SER A 215 2.95 20.25 12.27
CA SER A 215 3.69 21.29 13.00
C SER A 215 3.29 22.71 12.59
N VAL A 216 2.78 22.86 11.39
CA VAL A 216 2.30 24.10 10.80
C VAL A 216 0.99 23.77 10.06
N GLU A 217 0.04 24.72 10.00
CA GLU A 217 -1.31 24.52 9.43
C GLU A 217 -1.35 23.88 8.03
N LYS A 218 -0.22 23.89 7.32
CA LYS A 218 -0.13 23.46 5.92
C LYS A 218 0.75 22.23 5.70
N THR A 219 1.42 21.71 6.72
CA THR A 219 2.35 20.60 6.54
C THR A 219 2.09 19.47 7.51
N ALA A 220 2.31 18.25 7.07
CA ALA A 220 2.25 17.06 7.90
C ALA A 220 3.41 16.11 7.62
N LEU A 221 3.91 15.48 8.66
CA LEU A 221 4.86 14.39 8.61
C LEU A 221 4.18 13.13 9.13
N LYS A 222 4.23 12.04 8.38
CA LYS A 222 3.64 10.75 8.73
C LYS A 222 4.71 9.67 8.80
N PHE A 223 4.53 8.73 9.72
CA PHE A 223 5.25 7.47 9.78
C PHE A 223 4.25 6.33 9.80
N PHE A 224 4.53 5.29 9.06
CA PHE A 224 3.61 4.17 8.97
C PHE A 224 4.33 2.82 8.89
N VAL A 225 3.60 1.79 9.27
CA VAL A 225 3.99 0.38 9.15
C VAL A 225 2.85 -0.37 8.50
N ASP A 226 3.18 -1.18 7.50
CA ASP A 226 2.27 -2.09 6.85
C ASP A 226 2.68 -3.53 7.13
N ILE A 227 1.70 -4.38 7.40
CA ILE A 227 1.90 -5.83 7.57
C ILE A 227 0.90 -6.53 6.66
N GLN A 228 1.38 -7.39 5.77
CA GLN A 228 0.55 -8.29 5.00
C GLN A 228 0.80 -9.73 5.46
N GLN A 229 -0.27 -10.44 5.79
CA GLN A 229 -0.24 -11.82 6.25
C GLN A 229 -1.14 -12.67 5.34
N PRO A 230 -0.61 -13.70 4.67
CA PRO A 230 -1.43 -14.65 3.92
C PRO A 230 -2.27 -15.48 4.87
N LEU A 231 -3.45 -15.86 4.42
CA LEU A 231 -4.38 -16.73 5.15
C LEU A 231 -4.42 -18.13 4.52
N GLY A 232 -4.42 -19.14 5.36
CA GLY A 232 -4.40 -20.55 4.94
C GLY A 232 -3.01 -21.05 4.56
N ALA A 233 -2.96 -22.33 4.20
CA ALA A 233 -1.76 -22.96 3.68
C ALA A 233 -1.42 -22.42 2.29
N GLN A 234 -0.14 -22.45 1.95
CA GLN A 234 0.31 -22.13 0.59
C GLN A 234 -0.42 -23.00 -0.42
N ARG A 235 -0.98 -22.34 -1.45
CA ARG A 235 -1.64 -23.04 -2.55
C ARG A 235 -0.62 -23.34 -3.62
N ASP A 236 -0.61 -24.57 -4.13
CA ASP A 236 0.21 -24.94 -5.27
C ASP A 236 -0.32 -24.28 -6.53
N LEU A 237 0.52 -23.50 -7.19
CA LEU A 237 0.23 -22.98 -8.52
C LEU A 237 0.91 -23.90 -9.52
N PRO A 238 0.16 -24.47 -10.49
CA PRO A 238 0.59 -25.62 -11.26
C PRO A 238 1.79 -25.40 -12.20
N ASP A 239 2.34 -24.23 -12.38
CA ASP A 239 3.41 -23.98 -13.37
C ASP A 239 4.57 -23.12 -12.86
N PHE A 240 4.81 -23.07 -11.54
CA PHE A 240 5.78 -22.17 -10.92
C PHE A 240 7.14 -22.79 -10.58
N GLU A 241 7.54 -23.87 -11.22
CA GLU A 241 8.79 -24.57 -10.86
C GLU A 241 10.07 -23.76 -11.09
N ILE A 242 10.04 -22.72 -11.92
CA ILE A 242 11.27 -21.99 -12.29
C ILE A 242 11.42 -20.64 -11.55
N ARG A 243 10.34 -20.05 -11.04
CA ARG A 243 10.36 -18.70 -10.48
C ARG A 243 9.55 -18.64 -9.20
N LYS A 244 10.05 -19.09 -8.12
CA LYS A 244 9.48 -19.10 -6.76
C LYS A 244 8.63 -17.87 -6.39
N ILE A 245 7.53 -17.65 -7.12
CA ILE A 245 6.47 -16.72 -6.74
C ILE A 245 5.46 -17.55 -5.98
N TYR A 246 5.30 -17.23 -4.74
CA TYR A 246 4.40 -17.95 -3.87
C TYR A 246 3.12 -17.16 -3.67
N PRO A 247 1.93 -17.80 -3.75
CA PRO A 247 0.66 -17.13 -3.49
C PRO A 247 0.53 -16.67 -2.03
N ALA A 248 1.38 -17.19 -1.15
CA ALA A 248 1.41 -16.90 0.28
C ALA A 248 2.54 -15.92 0.64
N GLU A 249 2.45 -14.68 0.19
CA GLU A 249 3.41 -13.61 0.49
C GLU A 249 3.13 -12.98 1.86
N PHE A 250 4.13 -13.01 2.74
CA PHE A 250 4.16 -12.20 3.97
C PHE A 250 5.18 -11.09 3.84
N PHE A 251 4.85 -9.89 4.28
CA PHE A 251 5.83 -8.83 4.47
C PHE A 251 5.45 -7.84 5.57
N THR A 252 6.48 -7.19 6.09
CA THR A 252 6.35 -5.97 6.90
C THR A 252 7.14 -4.87 6.21
N SER A 253 6.49 -3.74 5.98
CA SER A 253 7.14 -2.54 5.48
C SER A 253 7.00 -1.38 6.46
N ALA A 254 7.91 -0.43 6.37
CA ALA A 254 7.82 0.84 7.09
C ALA A 254 8.11 1.99 6.14
N GLY A 255 7.47 3.11 6.40
CA GLY A 255 7.63 4.28 5.56
C GLY A 255 7.38 5.58 6.30
N ALA A 256 7.66 6.65 5.57
CA ALA A 256 7.36 8.00 6.00
C ALA A 256 6.85 8.82 4.81
N SER A 257 6.00 9.79 5.08
CA SER A 257 5.61 10.77 4.06
C SER A 257 5.57 12.19 4.64
N PHE A 258 5.84 13.13 3.76
CA PHE A 258 5.72 14.55 4.02
C PHE A 258 4.68 15.15 3.08
N THR A 259 3.69 15.82 3.68
CA THR A 259 2.56 16.41 2.95
C THR A 259 2.57 17.94 3.10
N VAL A 260 2.27 18.65 2.02
CA VAL A 260 2.05 20.10 2.00
C VAL A 260 0.67 20.37 1.43
N ASN A 261 -0.17 21.06 2.22
CA ASN A 261 -1.47 21.53 1.78
C ASN A 261 -1.37 22.99 1.37
N LEU A 262 -1.72 23.28 0.13
CA LEU A 262 -1.74 24.65 -0.41
C LEU A 262 -3.16 25.23 -0.30
N PRO A 263 -3.30 26.56 -0.44
CA PRO A 263 -4.62 27.17 -0.64
C PRO A 263 -5.37 26.53 -1.81
N ASP A 264 -6.67 26.67 -1.82
CA ASP A 264 -7.55 26.20 -2.90
C ASP A 264 -7.62 24.68 -3.05
N GLY A 265 -7.32 23.91 -1.99
CA GLY A 265 -7.51 22.46 -1.96
C GLY A 265 -6.40 21.64 -2.61
N LEU A 266 -5.30 22.26 -3.05
CA LEU A 266 -4.14 21.54 -3.59
C LEU A 266 -3.31 20.89 -2.48
N THR A 267 -2.87 19.66 -2.71
CA THR A 267 -2.02 18.89 -1.79
C THR A 267 -0.87 18.26 -2.55
N PHE A 268 0.32 18.31 -1.99
CA PHE A 268 1.50 17.58 -2.48
C PHE A 268 2.02 16.66 -1.39
N GLU A 269 2.41 15.45 -1.77
CA GLU A 269 2.96 14.45 -0.84
C GLU A 269 4.21 13.82 -1.46
N ALA A 270 5.26 13.66 -0.64
CA ALA A 270 6.42 12.84 -0.94
C ALA A 270 6.45 11.69 0.07
N MET A 271 6.56 10.45 -0.41
CA MET A 271 6.52 9.25 0.41
C MET A 271 7.72 8.35 0.09
N TYR A 272 8.26 7.73 1.12
CA TYR A 272 9.20 6.61 1.03
C TYR A 272 8.68 5.42 1.81
N ASN A 273 8.76 4.23 1.24
CA ASN A 273 8.39 2.97 1.86
C ASN A 273 9.45 1.91 1.56
N LEU A 274 9.76 1.06 2.54
CA LEU A 274 10.74 -0.02 2.42
C LEU A 274 10.19 -1.30 3.05
N ARG A 275 10.23 -2.42 2.33
CA ARG A 275 9.97 -3.74 2.91
C ARG A 275 11.18 -4.19 3.73
N LEU A 276 10.95 -4.35 5.03
CA LEU A 276 11.98 -4.66 6.02
C LEU A 276 12.11 -6.15 6.29
N LEU A 277 11.00 -6.85 6.35
CA LEU A 277 10.88 -8.27 6.66
C LEU A 277 9.89 -8.91 5.70
N GLY A 278 10.04 -10.21 5.48
CA GLY A 278 9.10 -10.96 4.67
C GLY A 278 9.39 -12.45 4.64
N THR A 279 8.47 -13.20 4.06
CA THR A 279 8.65 -14.56 3.57
C THR A 279 8.00 -14.65 2.21
N ASN A 280 8.65 -15.27 1.26
CA ASN A 280 8.18 -15.38 -0.12
C ASN A 280 7.85 -14.02 -0.76
N ALA A 281 8.63 -12.98 -0.43
CA ALA A 281 8.35 -11.60 -0.78
C ALA A 281 9.58 -10.88 -1.32
N TRP A 282 9.38 -9.96 -2.27
CA TRP A 282 10.43 -9.10 -2.76
C TRP A 282 10.81 -8.02 -1.73
N SER A 283 12.11 -7.79 -1.54
CA SER A 283 12.61 -6.68 -0.74
C SER A 283 12.66 -5.42 -1.61
N ILE A 284 11.64 -4.58 -1.53
CA ILE A 284 11.45 -3.42 -2.40
C ILE A 284 11.49 -2.13 -1.60
N GLY A 285 12.17 -1.14 -2.13
CA GLY A 285 12.03 0.26 -1.75
C GLY A 285 11.19 1.01 -2.77
N THR A 286 10.31 1.88 -2.30
CA THR A 286 9.42 2.71 -3.13
C THR A 286 9.54 4.17 -2.73
N VAL A 287 9.73 5.05 -3.71
CA VAL A 287 9.63 6.51 -3.54
C VAL A 287 8.45 6.98 -4.37
N MET A 288 7.55 7.77 -3.81
CA MET A 288 6.39 8.31 -4.53
C MET A 288 6.25 9.81 -4.30
N LEU A 289 5.82 10.50 -5.35
CA LEU A 289 5.36 11.88 -5.32
C LEU A 289 3.90 11.90 -5.72
N SER A 290 3.09 12.66 -5.02
CA SER A 290 1.67 12.77 -5.27
C SER A 290 1.24 14.22 -5.34
N ALA A 291 0.25 14.48 -6.20
CA ALA A 291 -0.48 15.74 -6.24
C ALA A 291 -1.98 15.43 -6.11
N GLY A 292 -2.66 16.12 -5.23
CA GLY A 292 -4.08 15.96 -4.97
C GLY A 292 -4.82 17.28 -5.05
N TYR A 293 -6.13 17.19 -5.31
CA TYR A 293 -7.04 18.33 -5.33
C TYR A 293 -8.34 17.96 -4.61
N ALA A 294 -8.66 18.76 -3.59
CA ALA A 294 -9.93 18.67 -2.87
C ALA A 294 -10.90 19.76 -3.34
N PHE A 295 -12.16 19.42 -3.57
CA PHE A 295 -13.20 20.34 -4.07
C PHE A 295 -14.54 20.14 -3.36
#